data_774ad52ac25781d57ccbec22ce150c57
#
_entry.id   774ad52ac25781d57ccbec22ce150c57
#
_cell.length_a   1.000
_cell.length_b   1.000
_cell.length_c   1.000
_cell.angle_alpha   90.00
_cell.angle_beta   90.00
_cell.angle_gamma   90.00
#
_symmetry.space_group_name_H-M   'P 1'
#
loop_
_entity.id
_entity.type
_entity.pdbx_description
1 polymer ?
#
loop_
_entity_poly.entity_id
_entity_poly.type
_entity_poly.pdbx_seq_one_letter_code
_entity_poly.pdbx_strand_id
1 'polypeptide(L)'
;MVAHPSCQHLAVSGSRHFWRKQKEQKEALDFVRLLMNCNIPRWCIENPISVISSAIRPPDQIIQPYEYGDPFQKSTCLWLKNLPLLRPTKIVDKGEFYISPSGKKIPKWLAVLGKGKGKERSMSFDGIANAFGDQWGNENRLPVPVEQLSLF
;
A
#
# COMPACT_ATOMS: atom_id res chain seq x y z
N MET A 1 -1.97 -12.94 6.35
CA MET A 1 -3.03 -11.92 6.11
C MET A 1 -2.50 -10.83 5.19
N VAL A 2 -3.27 -10.39 4.19
CA VAL A 2 -3.04 -9.12 3.49
C VAL A 2 -4.23 -8.22 3.82
N ALA A 3 -3.95 -7.00 4.29
CA ALA A 3 -4.98 -6.06 4.73
C ALA A 3 -4.82 -4.71 3.99
N HIS A 4 -5.96 -4.14 3.59
CA HIS A 4 -6.07 -2.86 2.88
C HIS A 4 -6.95 -1.89 3.69
N PRO A 5 -6.45 -1.34 4.83
CA PRO A 5 -7.24 -0.39 5.62
C PRO A 5 -7.57 0.84 4.79
N SER A 6 -8.75 1.42 5.04
CA SER A 6 -9.22 2.58 4.27
C SER A 6 -8.20 3.72 4.30
N CYS A 7 -7.77 4.18 3.14
CA CYS A 7 -6.83 5.29 3.01
C CYS A 7 -7.50 6.69 3.10
N GLN A 8 -8.83 6.75 3.23
CA GLN A 8 -9.61 8.00 3.16
C GLN A 8 -9.15 9.07 4.18
N HIS A 9 -8.76 8.65 5.39
CA HIS A 9 -8.30 9.53 6.46
C HIS A 9 -6.78 9.46 6.69
N LEU A 10 -6.07 8.62 5.92
CA LEU A 10 -4.65 8.33 6.09
C LEU A 10 -3.78 8.89 4.97
N ALA A 11 -4.26 8.85 3.71
CA ALA A 11 -3.45 9.23 2.55
C ALA A 11 -3.08 10.71 2.55
N VAL A 12 -1.79 11.02 2.33
CA VAL A 12 -1.28 12.39 2.28
C VAL A 12 -1.87 13.24 1.14
N SER A 13 -2.44 12.61 0.12
CA SER A 13 -3.19 13.32 -0.94
C SER A 13 -4.40 14.09 -0.41
N GLY A 14 -4.91 13.72 0.77
CA GLY A 14 -6.00 14.38 1.50
C GLY A 14 -5.55 15.33 2.62
N SER A 15 -4.24 15.55 2.79
CA SER A 15 -3.64 16.23 3.97
C SER A 15 -4.21 17.63 4.25
N ARG A 16 -4.59 18.38 3.20
CA ARG A 16 -5.24 19.71 3.36
C ARG A 16 -6.53 19.68 4.19
N HIS A 17 -7.13 18.50 4.39
CA HIS A 17 -8.37 18.32 5.16
C HIS A 17 -8.15 17.65 6.52
N PHE A 18 -6.91 17.29 6.90
CA PHE A 18 -6.60 16.57 8.13
C PHE A 18 -7.02 17.32 9.38
N TRP A 19 -6.90 18.65 9.39
CA TRP A 19 -7.28 19.49 10.51
C TRP A 19 -8.78 19.38 10.87
N ARG A 20 -9.64 19.01 9.91
CA ARG A 20 -11.09 18.81 10.12
C ARG A 20 -11.44 17.38 10.50
N LYS A 21 -10.51 16.42 10.35
CA LYS A 21 -10.76 14.98 10.45
C LYS A 21 -9.81 14.29 11.42
N GLN A 22 -9.42 15.00 12.48
CA GLN A 22 -8.45 14.47 13.45
C GLN A 22 -8.98 13.23 14.19
N LYS A 23 -10.28 13.20 14.51
CA LYS A 23 -10.92 12.07 15.16
C LYS A 23 -10.91 10.84 14.26
N GLU A 24 -11.39 10.98 13.04
CA GLU A 24 -11.45 9.88 12.07
C GLU A 24 -10.05 9.40 11.68
N GLN A 25 -9.08 10.32 11.63
CA GLN A 25 -7.69 9.94 11.38
C GLN A 25 -7.11 9.13 12.54
N LYS A 26 -7.40 9.53 13.79
CA LYS A 26 -6.99 8.77 14.98
C LYS A 26 -7.59 7.38 14.96
N GLU A 27 -8.90 7.26 14.72
CA GLU A 27 -9.61 5.97 14.65
C GLU A 27 -9.01 5.07 13.54
N ALA A 28 -8.70 5.65 12.37
CA ALA A 28 -8.06 4.92 11.27
C ALA A 28 -6.65 4.44 11.64
N LEU A 29 -5.85 5.25 12.34
CA LEU A 29 -4.52 4.86 12.83
C LEU A 29 -4.62 3.78 13.93
N ASP A 30 -5.60 3.88 14.82
CA ASP A 30 -5.83 2.89 15.87
C ASP A 30 -6.24 1.54 15.26
N PHE A 31 -7.03 1.55 14.19
CA PHE A 31 -7.35 0.34 13.43
C PHE A 31 -6.09 -0.28 12.76
N VAL A 32 -5.20 0.54 12.18
CA VAL A 32 -3.93 0.05 11.64
C VAL A 32 -3.07 -0.58 12.75
N ARG A 33 -2.99 0.05 13.94
CA ARG A 33 -2.27 -0.51 15.09
C ARG A 33 -2.86 -1.86 15.53
N LEU A 34 -4.21 -1.97 15.55
CA LEU A 34 -4.89 -3.22 15.85
C LEU A 34 -4.48 -4.34 14.87
N LEU A 35 -4.45 -4.04 13.56
CA LEU A 35 -4.01 -4.99 12.54
C LEU A 35 -2.54 -5.40 12.72
N MET A 36 -1.65 -4.44 13.03
CA MET A 36 -0.22 -4.71 13.24
C MET A 36 0.06 -5.56 14.50
N ASN A 37 -0.80 -5.45 15.51
CA ASN A 37 -0.67 -6.17 16.79
C ASN A 37 -1.52 -7.44 16.85
N CYS A 38 -2.21 -7.82 15.77
CA CYS A 38 -3.00 -9.04 15.75
C CYS A 38 -2.12 -10.29 15.87
N ASN A 39 -2.67 -11.36 16.47
CA ASN A 39 -1.98 -12.64 16.63
C ASN A 39 -1.99 -13.46 15.32
N ILE A 40 -1.52 -12.82 14.22
CA ILE A 40 -1.31 -13.47 12.93
C ILE A 40 0.20 -13.49 12.68
N PRO A 41 0.81 -14.67 12.46
CA PRO A 41 2.27 -14.80 12.36
C PRO A 41 2.86 -14.09 11.13
N ARG A 42 2.11 -13.98 10.03
CA ARG A 42 2.55 -13.33 8.79
C ARG A 42 1.47 -12.38 8.29
N TRP A 43 1.84 -11.12 8.10
CA TRP A 43 0.91 -10.15 7.53
C TRP A 43 1.59 -9.07 6.69
N CYS A 44 0.84 -8.56 5.74
CA CYS A 44 1.12 -7.35 4.99
C CYS A 44 -0.03 -6.35 5.19
N ILE A 45 0.30 -5.11 5.47
CA ILE A 45 -0.64 -3.98 5.39
C ILE A 45 -0.23 -3.14 4.19
N GLU A 46 -1.18 -2.92 3.30
CA GLU A 46 -1.01 -2.08 2.10
C GLU A 46 -1.75 -0.76 2.27
N ASN A 47 -1.08 0.33 1.95
CA ASN A 47 -1.70 1.66 1.88
C ASN A 47 -0.89 2.56 0.92
N PRO A 48 -1.50 3.57 0.28
CA PRO A 48 -0.71 4.58 -0.43
C PRO A 48 0.18 5.36 0.55
N ILE A 49 1.00 6.28 0.03
CA ILE A 49 1.78 7.20 0.88
C ILE A 49 0.84 7.89 1.86
N SER A 50 1.06 7.65 3.15
CA SER A 50 0.10 8.00 4.21
C SER A 50 0.79 8.41 5.51
N VAL A 51 0.02 8.95 6.45
CA VAL A 51 0.48 9.30 7.79
C VAL A 51 0.88 8.09 8.65
N ILE A 52 0.59 6.87 8.21
CA ILE A 52 1.06 5.65 8.89
C ILE A 52 2.58 5.69 9.04
N SER A 53 3.29 6.15 7.99
CA SER A 53 4.76 6.21 7.98
C SER A 53 5.35 7.10 9.08
N SER A 54 4.69 8.19 9.43
CA SER A 54 5.14 9.13 10.47
C SER A 54 4.53 8.85 11.85
N ALA A 55 3.30 8.31 11.89
CA ALA A 55 2.56 8.12 13.13
C ALA A 55 2.81 6.74 13.77
N ILE A 56 3.27 5.75 13.01
CA ILE A 56 3.51 4.38 13.51
C ILE A 56 4.94 3.96 13.18
N ARG A 57 5.26 3.67 11.91
CA ARG A 57 6.62 3.37 11.44
C ARG A 57 6.73 3.51 9.91
N PRO A 58 7.94 3.70 9.35
CA PRO A 58 8.16 3.64 7.91
C PRO A 58 7.72 2.29 7.32
N PRO A 59 7.30 2.25 6.04
CA PRO A 59 7.03 1.00 5.35
C PRO A 59 8.31 0.20 5.13
N ASP A 60 8.19 -1.12 5.08
CA ASP A 60 9.31 -2.00 4.73
C ASP A 60 9.64 -1.93 3.24
N GLN A 61 8.63 -1.63 2.41
CA GLN A 61 8.80 -1.54 0.96
C GLN A 61 7.80 -0.53 0.35
N ILE A 62 8.22 0.13 -0.74
CA ILE A 62 7.34 0.92 -1.60
C ILE A 62 7.43 0.31 -3.00
N ILE A 63 6.28 -0.06 -3.55
CA ILE A 63 6.15 -0.69 -4.86
C ILE A 63 5.34 0.16 -5.83
N GLN A 64 5.41 -0.17 -7.11
CA GLN A 64 4.68 0.50 -8.17
C GLN A 64 3.96 -0.52 -9.05
N PRO A 65 2.73 -0.24 -9.54
CA PRO A 65 2.00 -1.17 -10.41
C PRO A 65 2.76 -1.57 -11.68
N TYR A 66 3.56 -0.65 -12.26
CA TYR A 66 4.35 -0.97 -13.48
C TYR A 66 5.43 -2.03 -13.25
N GLU A 67 5.79 -2.33 -12.01
CA GLU A 67 6.72 -3.41 -11.65
C GLU A 67 6.04 -4.79 -11.69
N TYR A 68 4.70 -4.80 -11.80
CA TYR A 68 3.86 -6.01 -11.73
C TYR A 68 2.96 -6.19 -12.95
N GLY A 69 3.21 -5.46 -14.03
CA GLY A 69 2.51 -5.63 -15.31
C GLY A 69 1.42 -4.61 -15.60
N ASP A 70 1.08 -3.72 -14.67
CA ASP A 70 0.08 -2.67 -14.85
C ASP A 70 0.78 -1.35 -15.23
N PRO A 71 0.52 -0.73 -16.40
CA PRO A 71 1.24 0.45 -16.89
C PRO A 71 0.83 1.73 -16.15
N PHE A 72 0.95 1.72 -14.82
CA PHE A 72 0.54 2.83 -13.95
C PHE A 72 1.59 3.15 -12.90
N GLN A 73 1.62 4.41 -12.48
CA GLN A 73 2.36 4.86 -11.30
C GLN A 73 1.40 5.18 -10.15
N LYS A 74 1.50 4.44 -9.07
CA LYS A 74 0.80 4.68 -7.81
C LYS A 74 1.66 4.11 -6.69
N SER A 75 2.45 4.96 -6.03
CA SER A 75 3.29 4.51 -4.91
C SER A 75 2.44 3.83 -3.84
N THR A 76 2.71 2.56 -3.63
CA THR A 76 2.01 1.69 -2.70
C THR A 76 2.99 1.23 -1.63
N CYS A 77 2.71 1.57 -0.39
CA CYS A 77 3.52 1.22 0.77
C CYS A 77 3.08 -0.14 1.34
N LEU A 78 4.06 -0.96 1.69
CA LEU A 78 3.86 -2.26 2.34
C LEU A 78 4.53 -2.25 3.70
N TRP A 79 3.76 -2.55 4.75
CA TRP A 79 4.26 -2.87 6.08
C TRP A 79 4.14 -4.37 6.27
N LEU A 80 5.24 -5.02 6.61
CA LEU A 80 5.36 -6.48 6.61
C LEU A 80 5.67 -7.00 8.01
N LYS A 81 5.14 -8.18 8.34
CA LYS A 81 5.56 -9.03 9.46
C LYS A 81 5.85 -10.43 8.95
N ASN A 82 7.10 -10.90 9.11
CA ASN A 82 7.53 -12.24 8.74
C ASN A 82 7.21 -12.64 7.27
N LEU A 83 7.21 -11.67 6.36
CA LEU A 83 7.08 -11.84 4.93
C LEU A 83 8.34 -11.30 4.24
N PRO A 84 8.85 -11.97 3.19
CA PRO A 84 9.91 -11.42 2.38
C PRO A 84 9.41 -10.21 1.58
N LEU A 85 10.32 -9.33 1.14
CA LEU A 85 9.99 -8.25 0.22
C LEU A 85 9.37 -8.82 -1.06
N LEU A 86 8.34 -8.15 -1.56
CA LEU A 86 7.67 -8.53 -2.80
C LEU A 86 8.58 -8.25 -4.00
N ARG A 87 8.83 -9.25 -4.83
CA ARG A 87 9.68 -9.11 -6.03
C ARG A 87 8.84 -8.72 -7.24
N PRO A 88 9.33 -7.79 -8.07
CA PRO A 88 8.69 -7.48 -9.35
C PRO A 88 8.47 -8.73 -10.19
N THR A 89 7.30 -8.83 -10.82
CA THR A 89 6.94 -9.98 -11.67
C THR A 89 7.04 -9.67 -13.15
N LYS A 90 6.68 -8.43 -13.55
CA LYS A 90 6.70 -8.00 -14.94
C LYS A 90 6.86 -6.48 -15.02
N ILE A 91 8.05 -6.01 -15.34
CA ILE A 91 8.31 -4.58 -15.51
C ILE A 91 7.79 -4.15 -16.88
N VAL A 92 6.88 -3.17 -16.88
CA VAL A 92 6.29 -2.57 -18.09
C VAL A 92 6.54 -1.05 -18.10
N ASP A 93 6.10 -0.37 -19.16
CA ASP A 93 6.15 1.10 -19.22
C ASP A 93 5.35 1.74 -18.08
N LYS A 94 5.85 2.86 -17.58
CA LYS A 94 5.26 3.59 -16.43
C LYS A 94 3.95 4.30 -16.77
N GLY A 95 3.55 4.28 -18.02
CA GLY A 95 2.41 5.04 -18.55
C GLY A 95 2.74 6.53 -18.77
N GLU A 96 1.79 7.21 -19.39
CA GLU A 96 1.93 8.61 -19.76
C GLU A 96 1.72 9.57 -18.59
N PHE A 97 2.31 10.76 -18.73
CA PHE A 97 2.19 11.84 -17.75
C PHE A 97 1.55 13.08 -18.39
N TYR A 98 0.79 13.78 -17.56
CA TYR A 98 0.32 15.13 -17.80
C TYR A 98 1.15 16.12 -16.98
N ILE A 99 1.55 17.21 -17.59
CA ILE A 99 2.20 18.32 -16.90
C ILE A 99 1.12 19.36 -16.58
N SER A 100 0.87 19.58 -15.29
CA SER A 100 -0.10 20.59 -14.86
C SER A 100 0.41 22.01 -15.16
N PRO A 101 -0.48 23.04 -15.20
CA PRO A 101 -0.07 24.44 -15.37
C PRO A 101 0.96 24.93 -14.35
N SER A 102 1.01 24.31 -13.17
CA SER A 102 2.01 24.57 -12.11
C SER A 102 3.31 23.79 -12.29
N GLY A 103 3.53 23.12 -13.45
CA GLY A 103 4.72 22.32 -13.73
C GLY A 103 4.76 20.95 -13.04
N LYS A 104 3.71 20.55 -12.31
CA LYS A 104 3.67 19.27 -11.61
C LYS A 104 3.38 18.13 -12.57
N LYS A 105 4.24 17.12 -12.56
CA LYS A 105 4.07 15.87 -13.31
C LYS A 105 3.04 14.98 -12.63
N ILE A 106 1.96 14.66 -13.33
CA ILE A 106 0.83 13.86 -12.84
C ILE A 106 0.62 12.67 -13.78
N PRO A 107 0.51 11.43 -13.29
CA PRO A 107 0.17 10.29 -14.14
C PRO A 107 -1.15 10.54 -14.89
N LYS A 108 -1.16 10.33 -16.21
CA LYS A 108 -2.30 10.66 -17.08
C LYS A 108 -3.57 9.92 -16.65
N TRP A 109 -3.47 8.64 -16.27
CA TRP A 109 -4.60 7.88 -15.77
C TRP A 109 -5.27 8.53 -14.55
N LEU A 110 -4.48 9.11 -13.65
CA LEU A 110 -4.99 9.81 -12.47
C LEU A 110 -5.64 11.16 -12.83
N ALA A 111 -5.10 11.85 -13.83
CA ALA A 111 -5.67 13.10 -14.33
C ALA A 111 -7.02 12.88 -15.03
N VAL A 112 -7.14 11.81 -15.82
CA VAL A 112 -8.37 11.43 -16.54
C VAL A 112 -9.51 11.04 -15.59
N LEU A 113 -9.20 10.39 -14.47
CA LEU A 113 -10.21 10.01 -13.49
C LEU A 113 -10.93 11.22 -12.83
N GLY A 114 -10.29 12.40 -12.83
CA GLY A 114 -10.89 13.62 -12.29
C GLY A 114 -11.22 13.60 -10.80
N LYS A 115 -11.98 14.62 -10.35
CA LYS A 115 -12.48 14.70 -8.97
C LYS A 115 -13.68 13.77 -8.76
N GLY A 116 -13.85 13.23 -7.56
CA GLY A 116 -14.99 12.37 -7.19
C GLY A 116 -14.84 10.88 -7.50
N LYS A 117 -13.78 10.47 -8.17
CA LYS A 117 -13.49 9.07 -8.53
C LYS A 117 -12.64 8.34 -7.47
N GLY A 118 -13.04 8.46 -6.21
CA GLY A 118 -12.32 7.83 -5.09
C GLY A 118 -12.32 6.31 -5.16
N LYS A 119 -13.43 5.71 -5.59
CA LYS A 119 -13.58 4.25 -5.72
C LYS A 119 -12.61 3.69 -6.75
N GLU A 120 -12.54 4.28 -7.93
CA GLU A 120 -11.63 3.85 -9.02
C GLU A 120 -10.14 4.03 -8.62
N ARG A 121 -9.84 5.08 -7.83
CA ARG A 121 -8.49 5.31 -7.31
C ARG A 121 -8.09 4.35 -6.20
N SER A 122 -9.06 3.74 -5.50
CA SER A 122 -8.82 2.77 -4.43
C SER A 122 -8.71 1.33 -4.92
N MET A 123 -8.94 1.08 -6.21
CA MET A 123 -8.81 -0.27 -6.78
C MET A 123 -7.37 -0.79 -6.62
N SER A 124 -7.26 -2.05 -6.23
CA SER A 124 -6.02 -2.80 -6.28
C SER A 124 -5.69 -3.15 -7.73
N PHE A 125 -4.41 -3.24 -8.05
CA PHE A 125 -3.93 -3.65 -9.36
C PHE A 125 -3.77 -5.18 -9.39
N ASP A 126 -4.25 -5.80 -10.46
CA ASP A 126 -4.26 -7.26 -10.59
C ASP A 126 -2.85 -7.86 -10.54
N GLY A 127 -1.87 -7.19 -11.15
CA GLY A 127 -0.47 -7.63 -11.11
C GLY A 127 0.09 -7.71 -9.69
N ILE A 128 -0.23 -6.71 -8.83
CA ILE A 128 0.18 -6.72 -7.42
C ILE A 128 -0.57 -7.82 -6.66
N ALA A 129 -1.88 -7.96 -6.87
CA ALA A 129 -2.68 -8.99 -6.21
C ALA A 129 -2.20 -10.40 -6.55
N ASN A 130 -1.89 -10.67 -7.83
CA ASN A 130 -1.31 -11.93 -8.28
C ASN A 130 0.06 -12.18 -7.64
N ALA A 131 0.92 -11.15 -7.57
CA ALA A 131 2.23 -11.25 -6.92
C ALA A 131 2.12 -11.60 -5.43
N PHE A 132 1.13 -11.06 -4.70
CA PHE A 132 0.85 -11.47 -3.32
C PHE A 132 0.47 -12.94 -3.24
N GLY A 133 -0.42 -13.42 -4.13
CA GLY A 133 -0.83 -14.82 -4.19
C GLY A 133 0.33 -15.75 -4.51
N ASP A 134 1.10 -15.44 -5.55
CA ASP A 134 2.20 -16.29 -6.03
C ASP A 134 3.37 -16.36 -5.05
N GLN A 135 3.74 -15.22 -4.43
CA GLN A 135 4.94 -15.15 -3.59
C GLN A 135 4.67 -15.42 -2.11
N TRP A 136 3.46 -15.11 -1.61
CA TRP A 136 3.12 -15.26 -0.20
C TRP A 136 1.99 -16.25 0.08
N GLY A 137 1.30 -16.75 -0.96
CA GLY A 137 0.17 -17.66 -0.82
C GLY A 137 0.55 -19.10 -0.46
N ASN A 138 1.82 -19.48 -0.63
CA ASN A 138 2.30 -20.81 -0.26
C ASN A 138 3.18 -20.76 0.98
N GLU A 139 2.61 -21.11 2.13
CA GLU A 139 3.28 -21.06 3.42
C GLU A 139 4.55 -21.92 3.50
N ASN A 140 4.62 -23.02 2.76
CA ASN A 140 5.78 -23.92 2.74
C ASN A 140 7.03 -23.33 2.06
N ARG A 141 6.84 -22.22 1.31
CA ARG A 141 7.93 -21.50 0.64
C ARG A 141 8.38 -20.26 1.41
N LEU A 142 7.70 -19.93 2.49
CA LEU A 142 8.01 -18.74 3.29
C LEU A 142 9.00 -19.09 4.41
N PRO A 143 9.89 -18.16 4.79
CA PRO A 143 10.75 -18.32 5.95
C PRO A 143 9.92 -18.62 7.22
N VAL A 144 10.46 -19.45 8.09
CA VAL A 144 9.82 -19.70 9.40
C VAL A 144 9.77 -18.40 10.20
N PRO A 145 8.63 -18.02 10.79
CA PRO A 145 8.54 -16.82 11.62
C PRO A 145 9.50 -16.89 12.81
N VAL A 146 10.16 -15.80 13.13
CA VAL A 146 11.15 -15.73 14.22
C VAL A 146 10.54 -16.16 15.57
N GLU A 147 9.26 -15.88 15.80
CA GLU A 147 8.53 -16.29 17.01
C GLU A 147 8.43 -17.82 17.17
N GLN A 148 8.52 -18.59 16.08
CA GLN A 148 8.52 -20.06 16.13
C GLN A 148 9.92 -20.65 16.34
N LEU A 149 10.98 -19.88 16.07
CA LEU A 149 12.36 -20.32 16.26
C LEU A 149 12.82 -20.25 17.73
N SER A 150 12.11 -19.51 18.58
CA SER A 150 12.42 -19.37 20.01
C SER A 150 11.82 -20.46 20.91
N LEU A 151 11.11 -21.42 20.32
CA LEU A 151 10.47 -22.53 21.04
C LEU A 151 11.29 -23.84 21.01
N PHE A 152 12.49 -23.79 20.43
CA PHE A 152 13.47 -24.88 20.37
C PHE A 152 14.81 -24.40 20.95
#